data_dec5fe0d1fefc731f791fa8b1735409f
#
_entry.id   dec5fe0d1fefc731f791fa8b1735409f
#
_cell.length_a   1.000
_cell.length_b   1.000
_cell.length_c   1.000
_cell.angle_alpha   90.00
_cell.angle_beta   90.00
_cell.angle_gamma   90.00
#
_symmetry.space_group_name_H-M   'P 1'
#
loop_
_entity.id
_entity.type
_entity.pdbx_description
1 polymer ?
#
loop_
_entity_poly.entity_id
_entity_poly.type
_entity_poly.pdbx_seq_one_letter_code
_entity_poly.pdbx_strand_id
1 'polypeptide(L)'
;MIVPSRLWRIGRSSDAKIFQRELKADAADFVVDVLIDASGSQMSRQGEVAIQAYIISEALSNVEIPHRVMSFCTFWDYTILHRFRKYDDPRTENENIFNYVTSSNNRDGLAIKTAGHSLLQRQEEKKILIVLSDGRPYDVIVNRPNAKNPQPYRGNTAISDTATEVRRLRNLDVSVLGVFAGEEKDLPTEKKIFGKDFAYIRDIHNFSRIVGRYLKKQLETE
;
A
#
# COMPACT_ATOMS: atom_id res chain seq x y z
N MET A 1 -21.99 -0.02 -24.01
CA MET A 1 -22.80 -1.25 -24.16
C MET A 1 -24.29 -0.92 -23.94
N ILE A 2 -25.21 -1.52 -24.68
CA ILE A 2 -26.66 -1.38 -24.45
C ILE A 2 -27.03 -2.22 -23.20
N VAL A 3 -27.80 -1.63 -22.27
CA VAL A 3 -28.30 -2.36 -21.09
C VAL A 3 -29.67 -2.95 -21.43
N PRO A 4 -29.78 -4.28 -21.69
CA PRO A 4 -31.04 -4.88 -22.16
C PRO A 4 -32.22 -4.65 -21.21
N SER A 5 -31.97 -4.67 -19.88
CA SER A 5 -32.99 -4.42 -18.86
C SER A 5 -33.54 -2.99 -18.86
N ARG A 6 -32.97 -2.06 -19.62
CA ARG A 6 -33.43 -0.66 -19.74
C ARG A 6 -34.06 -0.34 -21.10
N LEU A 7 -34.11 -1.31 -22.04
CA LEU A 7 -34.68 -1.11 -23.38
C LEU A 7 -36.16 -0.72 -23.34
N TRP A 8 -36.91 -1.14 -22.33
CA TRP A 8 -38.33 -0.78 -22.15
C TRP A 8 -38.58 0.73 -22.00
N ARG A 9 -37.50 1.52 -21.69
CA ARG A 9 -37.59 2.98 -21.56
C ARG A 9 -37.70 3.70 -22.90
N ILE A 10 -37.35 3.04 -24.00
CA ILE A 10 -37.43 3.65 -25.33
C ILE A 10 -38.91 3.96 -25.64
N GLY A 11 -39.21 5.24 -25.85
CA GLY A 11 -40.55 5.71 -26.17
C GLY A 11 -41.55 5.74 -25.01
N ARG A 12 -41.17 5.36 -23.79
CA ARG A 12 -42.04 5.36 -22.59
C ARG A 12 -41.59 6.32 -21.48
N SER A 13 -40.37 6.83 -21.56
CA SER A 13 -39.87 7.82 -20.61
C SER A 13 -38.96 8.82 -21.32
N SER A 14 -38.89 10.03 -20.79
CA SER A 14 -37.95 11.06 -21.27
C SER A 14 -36.49 10.76 -20.91
N ASP A 15 -36.22 9.70 -20.09
CA ASP A 15 -34.88 9.26 -19.74
C ASP A 15 -34.37 8.23 -20.74
N ALA A 16 -33.61 8.72 -21.74
CA ALA A 16 -32.99 7.92 -22.80
C ALA A 16 -31.66 7.23 -22.37
N LYS A 17 -31.36 7.13 -21.07
CA LYS A 17 -30.13 6.49 -20.56
C LYS A 17 -30.18 4.97 -20.66
N ILE A 18 -30.18 4.46 -21.90
CA ILE A 18 -30.15 3.02 -22.23
C ILE A 18 -28.71 2.50 -22.44
N PHE A 19 -27.75 3.42 -22.58
CA PHE A 19 -26.36 3.08 -22.76
C PHE A 19 -25.64 3.20 -21.41
N GLN A 20 -24.93 2.16 -21.07
CA GLN A 20 -23.94 2.19 -19.98
C GLN A 20 -22.57 2.23 -20.64
N ARG A 21 -21.82 3.31 -20.45
CA ARG A 21 -20.40 3.34 -20.74
C ARG A 21 -19.73 2.63 -19.58
N GLU A 22 -19.20 1.44 -19.80
CA GLU A 22 -18.14 0.92 -18.95
C GLU A 22 -16.93 1.81 -19.21
N LEU A 23 -16.63 2.70 -18.31
CA LEU A 23 -15.30 3.30 -18.19
C LEU A 23 -14.43 2.16 -17.64
N LYS A 24 -13.86 1.34 -18.52
CA LYS A 24 -12.66 0.59 -18.19
C LYS A 24 -11.59 1.65 -18.11
N ALA A 25 -11.23 2.07 -16.90
CA ALA A 25 -9.90 2.61 -16.71
C ALA A 25 -8.95 1.54 -17.23
N ASP A 26 -8.15 1.86 -18.22
CA ASP A 26 -7.19 0.90 -18.75
C ASP A 26 -6.27 0.52 -17.60
N ALA A 27 -6.11 -0.79 -17.36
CA ALA A 27 -5.17 -1.30 -16.35
C ALA A 27 -3.75 -0.74 -16.57
N ALA A 28 -3.45 -0.34 -17.80
CA ALA A 28 -2.23 0.36 -18.21
C ALA A 28 -2.02 1.74 -17.55
N ASP A 29 -3.08 2.36 -17.01
CA ASP A 29 -2.96 3.69 -16.38
C ASP A 29 -2.52 3.62 -14.91
N PHE A 30 -2.45 2.42 -14.34
CA PHE A 30 -2.15 2.19 -12.94
C PHE A 30 -0.83 1.47 -12.72
N VAL A 31 -0.14 1.85 -11.64
CA VAL A 31 0.99 1.09 -11.10
C VAL A 31 0.90 1.05 -9.58
N VAL A 32 1.23 -0.08 -9.00
CA VAL A 32 1.12 -0.31 -7.55
C VAL A 32 2.45 -0.78 -6.96
N ASP A 33 2.84 -0.17 -5.86
CA ASP A 33 3.86 -0.71 -4.95
C ASP A 33 3.20 -1.27 -3.71
N VAL A 34 3.61 -2.46 -3.31
CA VAL A 34 3.29 -3.08 -2.02
C VAL A 34 4.56 -3.09 -1.18
N LEU A 35 4.55 -2.32 -0.10
CA LEU A 35 5.67 -2.17 0.82
C LEU A 35 5.33 -2.81 2.17
N ILE A 36 6.10 -3.79 2.61
CA ILE A 36 5.81 -4.62 3.77
C ILE A 36 6.82 -4.32 4.86
N ASP A 37 6.35 -3.94 6.03
CA ASP A 37 7.19 -3.85 7.23
C ASP A 37 7.71 -5.24 7.63
N ALA A 38 9.02 -5.41 7.61
CA ALA A 38 9.72 -6.63 7.98
C ALA A 38 10.48 -6.46 9.31
N SER A 39 10.03 -5.57 10.18
CA SER A 39 10.63 -5.41 11.51
C SER A 39 10.36 -6.60 12.43
N GLY A 40 11.16 -6.71 13.49
CA GLY A 40 11.07 -7.79 14.48
C GLY A 40 9.71 -7.85 15.20
N SER A 41 8.96 -6.75 15.28
CA SER A 41 7.61 -6.72 15.86
C SER A 41 6.59 -7.54 15.07
N GLN A 42 6.84 -7.78 13.77
CA GLN A 42 6.01 -8.60 12.89
C GLN A 42 6.31 -10.12 12.98
N MET A 43 7.30 -10.54 13.78
CA MET A 43 7.75 -11.95 13.84
C MET A 43 6.61 -12.93 14.12
N SER A 44 5.73 -12.62 15.07
CA SER A 44 4.61 -13.48 15.43
C SER A 44 3.51 -13.57 14.37
N ARG A 45 3.51 -12.64 13.40
CA ARG A 45 2.50 -12.51 12.33
C ARG A 45 3.09 -12.67 10.93
N GLN A 46 4.34 -13.10 10.82
CA GLN A 46 5.07 -13.17 9.56
C GLN A 46 4.27 -13.90 8.46
N GLY A 47 3.66 -15.05 8.79
CA GLY A 47 2.84 -15.79 7.84
C GLY A 47 1.58 -15.06 7.40
N GLU A 48 0.87 -14.40 8.34
CA GLU A 48 -0.34 -13.62 8.03
C GLU A 48 -0.03 -12.45 7.09
N VAL A 49 1.05 -11.72 7.38
CA VAL A 49 1.49 -10.56 6.58
C VAL A 49 1.90 -11.01 5.18
N ALA A 50 2.64 -12.14 5.06
CA ALA A 50 3.00 -12.70 3.78
C ALA A 50 1.76 -13.08 2.94
N ILE A 51 0.76 -13.74 3.57
CA ILE A 51 -0.50 -14.09 2.90
C ILE A 51 -1.25 -12.83 2.46
N GLN A 52 -1.30 -11.79 3.29
CA GLN A 52 -1.96 -10.52 2.93
C GLN A 52 -1.31 -9.89 1.70
N ALA A 53 0.02 -9.80 1.68
CA ALA A 53 0.76 -9.28 0.52
C ALA A 53 0.56 -10.15 -0.73
N TYR A 54 0.56 -11.46 -0.57
CA TYR A 54 0.29 -12.40 -1.67
C TYR A 54 -1.11 -12.21 -2.25
N ILE A 55 -2.15 -12.09 -1.41
CA ILE A 55 -3.53 -11.83 -1.87
C ILE A 55 -3.63 -10.53 -2.66
N ILE A 56 -2.95 -9.45 -2.22
CA ILE A 56 -2.90 -8.19 -2.98
C ILE A 56 -2.25 -8.42 -4.33
N SER A 57 -1.08 -9.07 -4.34
CA SER A 57 -0.32 -9.33 -5.56
C SER A 57 -1.11 -10.18 -6.56
N GLU A 58 -1.79 -11.23 -6.09
CA GLU A 58 -2.68 -12.06 -6.91
C GLU A 58 -3.84 -11.25 -7.50
N ALA A 59 -4.47 -10.40 -6.69
CA ALA A 59 -5.56 -9.56 -7.15
C ALA A 59 -5.11 -8.59 -8.25
N LEU A 60 -3.92 -7.98 -8.09
CA LEU A 60 -3.34 -7.07 -9.08
C LEU A 60 -2.93 -7.81 -10.36
N SER A 61 -2.33 -9.02 -10.22
CA SER A 61 -1.99 -9.87 -11.37
C SER A 61 -3.22 -10.29 -12.18
N ASN A 62 -4.34 -10.59 -11.50
CA ASN A 62 -5.59 -11.00 -12.17
C ASN A 62 -6.23 -9.88 -13.00
N VAL A 63 -5.95 -8.63 -12.69
CA VAL A 63 -6.43 -7.46 -13.44
C VAL A 63 -5.34 -6.80 -14.28
N GLU A 64 -4.19 -7.48 -14.40
CA GLU A 64 -3.04 -7.08 -15.22
C GLU A 64 -2.46 -5.70 -14.84
N ILE A 65 -2.59 -5.27 -13.57
CA ILE A 65 -1.98 -4.04 -13.07
C ILE A 65 -0.50 -4.29 -12.77
N PRO A 66 0.44 -3.54 -13.38
CA PRO A 66 1.85 -3.60 -13.05
C PRO A 66 2.07 -3.30 -11.57
N HIS A 67 2.75 -4.20 -10.85
CA HIS A 67 2.98 -4.02 -9.43
C HIS A 67 4.29 -4.61 -8.96
N ARG A 68 4.87 -3.98 -7.95
CA ARG A 68 6.10 -4.41 -7.30
C ARG A 68 5.81 -4.73 -5.83
N VAL A 69 6.44 -5.77 -5.31
CA VAL A 69 6.32 -6.16 -3.90
C VAL A 69 7.69 -6.15 -3.25
N MET A 70 7.80 -5.42 -2.16
CA MET A 70 9.04 -5.27 -1.39
C MET A 70 8.74 -5.31 0.10
N SER A 71 9.70 -5.80 0.89
CA SER A 71 9.73 -5.56 2.33
C SER A 71 10.84 -4.60 2.72
N PHE A 72 10.74 -4.03 3.91
CA PHE A 72 11.79 -3.19 4.47
C PHE A 72 12.07 -3.53 5.93
N CYS A 73 13.32 -3.43 6.31
CA CYS A 73 13.76 -3.38 7.70
C CYS A 73 14.98 -2.47 7.82
N THR A 74 15.33 -2.08 9.04
CA THR A 74 16.52 -1.28 9.31
C THR A 74 17.45 -2.09 10.19
N PHE A 75 18.63 -2.34 9.68
CA PHE A 75 19.70 -3.05 10.36
C PHE A 75 20.89 -2.13 10.52
N TRP A 76 21.31 -1.84 11.76
CA TRP A 76 22.28 -0.79 12.07
C TRP A 76 21.82 0.57 11.52
N ASP A 77 22.61 1.18 10.62
CA ASP A 77 22.33 2.45 9.95
C ASP A 77 21.79 2.29 8.51
N TYR A 78 21.49 1.06 8.09
CA TYR A 78 20.98 0.75 6.77
C TYR A 78 19.49 0.40 6.80
N THR A 79 18.70 1.06 5.97
CA THR A 79 17.36 0.57 5.63
C THR A 79 17.46 -0.29 4.38
N ILE A 80 17.11 -1.55 4.54
CA ILE A 80 17.18 -2.58 3.49
C ILE A 80 15.80 -2.70 2.88
N LEU A 81 15.74 -2.63 1.55
CA LEU A 81 14.54 -2.93 0.77
C LEU A 81 14.77 -4.27 0.06
N HIS A 82 14.08 -5.30 0.48
CA HIS A 82 14.12 -6.62 -0.15
C HIS A 82 12.96 -6.77 -1.11
N ARG A 83 13.25 -6.99 -2.40
CA ARG A 83 12.26 -7.08 -3.46
C ARG A 83 11.93 -8.53 -3.79
N PHE A 84 10.65 -8.89 -3.70
CA PHE A 84 10.12 -10.22 -4.04
C PHE A 84 9.67 -10.29 -5.50
N ARG A 85 9.11 -9.18 -6.03
CA ARG A 85 8.55 -9.09 -7.36
C ARG A 85 8.83 -7.72 -7.98
N LYS A 86 9.15 -7.69 -9.27
CA LYS A 86 9.23 -6.48 -10.10
C LYS A 86 7.87 -6.23 -10.76
N TYR A 87 7.69 -5.03 -11.35
CA TYR A 87 6.42 -4.63 -11.95
C TYR A 87 5.93 -5.56 -13.06
N ASP A 88 6.83 -6.01 -13.92
CA ASP A 88 6.50 -6.76 -15.14
C ASP A 88 6.82 -8.27 -15.02
N ASP A 89 7.07 -8.73 -13.80
CA ASP A 89 7.30 -10.16 -13.55
C ASP A 89 6.00 -10.96 -13.76
N PRO A 90 6.08 -12.20 -14.23
CA PRO A 90 4.92 -13.05 -14.40
C PRO A 90 4.26 -13.37 -13.05
N ARG A 91 2.97 -13.78 -13.08
CA ARG A 91 2.20 -14.08 -11.87
C ARG A 91 2.85 -15.14 -10.97
N THR A 92 3.57 -16.09 -11.55
CA THR A 92 4.29 -17.14 -10.80
C THR A 92 5.30 -16.58 -9.80
N GLU A 93 5.87 -15.38 -10.06
CA GLU A 93 6.80 -14.72 -9.15
C GLU A 93 6.12 -14.20 -7.86
N ASN A 94 4.80 -14.19 -7.80
CA ASN A 94 4.09 -13.82 -6.56
C ASN A 94 4.41 -14.79 -5.42
N GLU A 95 4.76 -16.04 -5.70
CA GLU A 95 5.16 -17.04 -4.69
C GLU A 95 6.43 -16.64 -3.93
N ASN A 96 7.30 -15.81 -4.52
CA ASN A 96 8.49 -15.30 -3.84
C ASN A 96 8.15 -14.46 -2.60
N ILE A 97 6.93 -13.97 -2.47
CA ILE A 97 6.46 -13.23 -1.29
C ILE A 97 6.53 -14.12 -0.03
N PHE A 98 6.40 -15.43 -0.17
CA PHE A 98 6.54 -16.36 0.96
C PHE A 98 7.97 -16.50 1.48
N ASN A 99 8.97 -15.93 0.78
CA ASN A 99 10.33 -15.76 1.30
C ASN A 99 10.45 -14.55 2.24
N TYR A 100 9.33 -13.88 2.57
CA TYR A 100 9.30 -12.80 3.52
C TYR A 100 9.74 -13.28 4.91
N VAL A 101 10.72 -12.57 5.47
CA VAL A 101 11.26 -12.81 6.80
C VAL A 101 11.37 -11.49 7.55
N THR A 102 11.15 -11.54 8.85
CA THR A 102 11.23 -10.38 9.74
C THR A 102 12.59 -10.27 10.39
N SER A 103 13.08 -9.05 10.60
CA SER A 103 14.37 -8.78 11.24
C SER A 103 14.46 -7.34 11.73
N SER A 104 15.13 -7.16 12.87
CA SER A 104 15.64 -5.86 13.34
C SER A 104 14.57 -4.74 13.52
N ASN A 105 14.94 -3.50 13.23
CA ASN A 105 14.14 -2.29 13.43
C ASN A 105 13.47 -1.83 12.12
N ASN A 106 12.73 -0.69 12.17
CA ASN A 106 12.09 -0.11 10.99
C ASN A 106 12.13 1.42 11.01
N ARG A 107 12.58 2.00 9.90
CA ARG A 107 12.46 3.42 9.57
C ARG A 107 11.42 3.59 8.46
N ASP A 108 10.15 3.55 8.83
CA ASP A 108 9.02 3.58 7.90
C ASP A 108 9.06 4.81 6.99
N GLY A 109 9.34 5.99 7.56
CA GLY A 109 9.44 7.22 6.79
C GLY A 109 10.49 7.14 5.67
N LEU A 110 11.68 6.59 5.97
CA LEU A 110 12.74 6.43 4.98
C LEU A 110 12.37 5.37 3.92
N ALA A 111 11.76 4.26 4.33
CA ALA A 111 11.31 3.22 3.42
C ALA A 111 10.23 3.74 2.47
N ILE A 112 9.20 4.42 2.99
CA ILE A 112 8.13 5.06 2.22
C ILE A 112 8.70 6.09 1.24
N LYS A 113 9.62 6.94 1.71
CA LYS A 113 10.29 7.93 0.86
C LYS A 113 11.03 7.27 -0.30
N THR A 114 11.77 6.20 -0.04
CA THR A 114 12.59 5.50 -1.05
C THR A 114 11.71 4.77 -2.05
N ALA A 115 10.69 4.03 -1.58
CA ALA A 115 9.72 3.36 -2.44
C ALA A 115 8.98 4.38 -3.31
N GLY A 116 8.48 5.44 -2.69
CA GLY A 116 7.75 6.50 -3.38
C GLY A 116 8.60 7.25 -4.42
N HIS A 117 9.89 7.50 -4.13
CA HIS A 117 10.80 8.10 -5.12
C HIS A 117 10.91 7.21 -6.37
N SER A 118 11.07 5.91 -6.18
CA SER A 118 11.14 4.94 -7.30
C SER A 118 9.80 4.83 -8.04
N LEU A 119 8.67 4.85 -7.32
CA LEU A 119 7.32 4.81 -7.89
C LEU A 119 7.02 6.04 -8.75
N LEU A 120 7.48 7.22 -8.33
CA LEU A 120 7.32 8.47 -9.08
C LEU A 120 8.07 8.48 -10.42
N GLN A 121 9.07 7.59 -10.63
CA GLN A 121 9.76 7.45 -11.91
C GLN A 121 8.95 6.65 -12.95
N ARG A 122 7.85 6.02 -12.55
CA ARG A 122 6.98 5.29 -13.45
C ARG A 122 6.17 6.25 -14.33
N GLN A 123 5.81 5.78 -15.53
CA GLN A 123 5.10 6.58 -16.53
C GLN A 123 3.57 6.56 -16.34
N GLU A 124 3.06 5.55 -15.64
CA GLU A 124 1.62 5.41 -15.39
C GLU A 124 1.08 6.65 -14.66
N GLU A 125 -0.12 7.06 -15.04
CA GLU A 125 -0.75 8.26 -14.51
C GLU A 125 -1.10 8.12 -13.04
N LYS A 126 -1.72 6.99 -12.68
CA LYS A 126 -2.20 6.72 -11.32
C LYS A 126 -1.23 5.81 -10.56
N LYS A 127 -0.61 6.35 -9.54
CA LYS A 127 0.38 5.67 -8.70
C LYS A 127 -0.18 5.37 -7.33
N ILE A 128 -0.08 4.12 -6.90
CA ILE A 128 -0.60 3.66 -5.61
C ILE A 128 0.52 3.01 -4.81
N LEU A 129 0.69 3.43 -3.55
CA LEU A 129 1.55 2.79 -2.57
C LEU A 129 0.68 2.16 -1.47
N ILE A 130 0.76 0.85 -1.33
CA ILE A 130 0.12 0.10 -0.24
C ILE A 130 1.21 -0.26 0.77
N VAL A 131 1.04 0.15 2.02
CA VAL A 131 2.00 -0.10 3.10
C VAL A 131 1.36 -1.03 4.13
N LEU A 132 1.93 -2.23 4.31
CA LEU A 132 1.56 -3.16 5.36
C LEU A 132 2.50 -2.91 6.56
N SER A 133 1.96 -2.40 7.67
CA SER A 133 2.74 -2.03 8.86
C SER A 133 1.92 -2.28 10.13
N ASP A 134 2.61 -2.43 11.28
CA ASP A 134 1.98 -2.47 12.60
C ASP A 134 1.85 -1.09 13.25
N GLY A 135 2.25 -0.03 12.54
CA GLY A 135 2.20 1.33 13.04
C GLY A 135 3.23 1.66 14.12
N ARG A 136 4.30 0.88 14.23
CA ARG A 136 5.35 1.04 15.24
C ARG A 136 6.72 1.38 14.64
N PRO A 137 6.89 2.53 13.97
CA PRO A 137 8.19 2.91 13.47
C PRO A 137 9.18 3.10 14.64
N TYR A 138 10.26 2.33 14.59
CA TYR A 138 11.23 2.29 15.67
C TYR A 138 12.64 1.99 15.17
N ASP A 139 13.61 2.81 15.60
CA ASP A 139 15.02 2.52 15.44
C ASP A 139 15.82 3.03 16.64
N VAL A 140 16.83 2.28 17.02
CA VAL A 140 17.73 2.63 18.13
C VAL A 140 18.73 3.71 17.73
N ILE A 141 19.02 3.82 16.44
CA ILE A 141 20.00 4.79 15.93
C ILE A 141 19.39 6.16 15.84
N VAL A 142 20.18 7.16 16.16
CA VAL A 142 19.82 8.54 16.20
C VAL A 142 19.52 9.08 14.80
N ASN A 143 18.37 9.67 14.62
CA ASN A 143 17.89 10.13 13.30
C ASN A 143 18.73 11.30 12.72
N ARG A 144 19.49 12.01 13.51
CA ARG A 144 20.37 13.11 13.08
C ARG A 144 21.60 13.17 13.97
N PRO A 145 22.66 12.41 13.66
CA PRO A 145 23.84 12.33 14.52
C PRO A 145 24.52 13.69 14.76
N ASN A 146 24.38 14.64 13.83
CA ASN A 146 24.94 15.99 13.93
C ASN A 146 23.97 17.05 14.52
N ALA A 147 22.78 16.64 14.98
CA ALA A 147 21.86 17.57 15.62
C ALA A 147 22.33 17.93 17.04
N LYS A 148 22.02 19.15 17.50
CA LYS A 148 22.36 19.62 18.88
C LYS A 148 21.79 18.68 19.97
N ASN A 149 20.62 18.06 19.72
CA ASN A 149 19.97 17.08 20.61
C ASN A 149 19.52 15.88 19.78
N PRO A 150 20.41 14.93 19.51
CA PRO A 150 20.06 13.73 18.77
C PRO A 150 19.06 12.89 19.56
N GLN A 151 17.93 12.57 18.93
CA GLN A 151 16.87 11.74 19.52
C GLN A 151 16.78 10.42 18.78
N PRO A 152 16.56 9.29 19.48
CA PRO A 152 16.30 8.02 18.83
C PRO A 152 15.02 8.10 17.98
N TYR A 153 15.02 7.37 16.86
CA TYR A 153 13.88 7.31 15.96
C TYR A 153 12.76 6.46 16.57
N ARG A 154 11.94 7.06 17.43
CA ARG A 154 10.84 6.38 18.14
C ARG A 154 9.72 7.32 18.55
N GLY A 155 8.59 6.74 18.91
CA GLY A 155 7.43 7.48 19.44
C GLY A 155 6.96 8.57 18.47
N ASN A 156 6.61 9.75 19.00
CA ASN A 156 6.06 10.83 18.19
C ASN A 156 7.02 11.33 17.08
N THR A 157 8.32 11.24 17.28
CA THR A 157 9.31 11.65 16.25
C THR A 157 9.23 10.74 15.04
N ALA A 158 9.24 9.41 15.24
CA ALA A 158 9.16 8.44 14.16
C ALA A 158 7.78 8.47 13.46
N ILE A 159 6.70 8.57 14.24
CA ILE A 159 5.34 8.71 13.74
C ILE A 159 5.19 9.96 12.87
N SER A 160 5.70 11.10 13.34
CA SER A 160 5.62 12.37 12.60
C SER A 160 6.44 12.33 11.32
N ASP A 161 7.62 11.71 11.33
CA ASP A 161 8.46 11.51 10.16
C ASP A 161 7.73 10.67 9.11
N THR A 162 7.20 9.51 9.51
CA THR A 162 6.44 8.62 8.63
C THR A 162 5.21 9.32 8.05
N ALA A 163 4.41 10.01 8.90
CA ALA A 163 3.25 10.75 8.45
C ALA A 163 3.60 11.91 7.49
N THR A 164 4.78 12.50 7.65
CA THR A 164 5.27 13.56 6.75
C THR A 164 5.57 13.00 5.37
N GLU A 165 6.21 11.84 5.27
CA GLU A 165 6.50 11.21 3.98
C GLU A 165 5.22 10.71 3.29
N VAL A 166 4.25 10.19 4.04
CA VAL A 166 2.92 9.84 3.50
C VAL A 166 2.24 11.08 2.90
N ARG A 167 2.20 12.20 3.63
CA ARG A 167 1.63 13.46 3.11
C ARG A 167 2.38 13.99 1.90
N ARG A 168 3.72 13.90 1.93
CA ARG A 168 4.55 14.32 0.80
C ARG A 168 4.22 13.56 -0.48
N LEU A 169 4.07 12.24 -0.40
CA LEU A 169 3.71 11.43 -1.56
C LEU A 169 2.30 11.76 -2.07
N ARG A 170 1.33 11.97 -1.18
CA ARG A 170 -0.03 12.38 -1.56
C ARG A 170 -0.06 13.73 -2.26
N ASN A 171 0.78 14.69 -1.84
CA ASN A 171 0.94 15.98 -2.51
C ASN A 171 1.63 15.88 -3.88
N LEU A 172 2.20 14.73 -4.22
CA LEU A 172 2.77 14.37 -5.51
C LEU A 172 1.88 13.39 -6.29
N ASP A 173 0.58 13.40 -6.00
CA ASP A 173 -0.46 12.60 -6.65
C ASP A 173 -0.25 11.07 -6.55
N VAL A 174 0.46 10.62 -5.50
CA VAL A 174 0.53 9.20 -5.16
C VAL A 174 -0.54 8.86 -4.12
N SER A 175 -1.45 7.96 -4.45
CA SER A 175 -2.42 7.42 -3.48
C SER A 175 -1.71 6.50 -2.50
N VAL A 176 -1.76 6.81 -1.19
CA VAL A 176 -1.11 6.00 -0.15
C VAL A 176 -2.16 5.37 0.77
N LEU A 177 -2.21 4.04 0.80
CA LEU A 177 -3.06 3.23 1.68
C LEU A 177 -2.21 2.54 2.75
N GLY A 178 -2.52 2.78 4.02
CA GLY A 178 -2.02 1.93 5.11
C GLY A 178 -2.87 0.67 5.25
N VAL A 179 -2.23 -0.47 5.40
CA VAL A 179 -2.89 -1.73 5.77
C VAL A 179 -2.33 -2.15 7.11
N PHE A 180 -3.18 -2.00 8.14
CA PHE A 180 -2.75 -2.25 9.51
C PHE A 180 -2.64 -3.75 9.78
N ALA A 181 -1.43 -4.17 10.08
CA ALA A 181 -1.04 -5.54 10.41
C ALA A 181 -0.49 -5.63 11.84
N GLY A 182 -1.09 -4.90 12.79
CA GLY A 182 -0.64 -4.75 14.17
C GLY A 182 -1.69 -5.16 15.21
N GLU A 183 -1.38 -4.88 16.48
CA GLU A 183 -2.31 -5.07 17.60
C GLU A 183 -3.24 -3.84 17.74
N GLU A 184 -4.49 -4.04 18.19
CA GLU A 184 -5.49 -2.95 18.32
C GLU A 184 -4.99 -1.74 19.11
N LYS A 185 -4.11 -1.93 20.08
CA LYS A 185 -3.53 -0.84 20.89
C LYS A 185 -2.72 0.16 20.07
N ASP A 186 -2.20 -0.24 18.90
CA ASP A 186 -1.37 0.59 18.01
C ASP A 186 -2.17 1.26 16.88
N LEU A 187 -3.44 0.92 16.76
CA LEU A 187 -4.35 1.50 15.76
C LEU A 187 -4.41 3.05 15.80
N PRO A 188 -4.36 3.73 16.97
CA PRO A 188 -4.28 5.19 17.01
C PRO A 188 -3.04 5.76 16.33
N THR A 189 -1.93 5.03 16.34
CA THR A 189 -0.68 5.42 15.66
C THR A 189 -0.83 5.32 14.15
N GLU A 190 -1.38 4.21 13.68
CA GLU A 190 -1.68 4.01 12.25
C GLU A 190 -2.58 5.12 11.70
N LYS A 191 -3.63 5.51 12.46
CA LYS A 191 -4.49 6.65 12.12
C LYS A 191 -3.73 7.98 12.02
N LYS A 192 -2.72 8.19 12.87
CA LYS A 192 -1.89 9.41 12.80
C LYS A 192 -1.02 9.43 11.55
N ILE A 193 -0.53 8.26 11.11
CA ILE A 193 0.33 8.11 9.94
C ILE A 193 -0.49 8.27 8.65
N PHE A 194 -1.54 7.47 8.48
CA PHE A 194 -2.27 7.36 7.21
C PHE A 194 -3.58 8.15 7.15
N GLY A 195 -4.04 8.72 8.28
CA GLY A 195 -5.29 9.48 8.34
C GLY A 195 -6.51 8.60 8.08
N LYS A 196 -7.34 9.00 7.11
CA LYS A 196 -8.55 8.25 6.72
C LYS A 196 -8.28 7.08 5.77
N ASP A 197 -7.13 7.09 5.11
CA ASP A 197 -6.78 6.12 4.08
C ASP A 197 -5.95 4.98 4.69
N PHE A 198 -6.57 4.27 5.61
CA PHE A 198 -6.03 3.03 6.15
C PHE A 198 -7.12 1.97 6.25
N ALA A 199 -6.71 0.71 6.16
CA ALA A 199 -7.57 -0.45 6.34
C ALA A 199 -7.10 -1.24 7.56
N TYR A 200 -8.03 -1.50 8.49
CA TYR A 200 -7.83 -2.46 9.57
C TYR A 200 -8.62 -3.72 9.28
N ILE A 201 -7.94 -4.84 9.19
CA ILE A 201 -8.52 -6.08 8.75
C ILE A 201 -8.33 -7.12 9.85
N ARG A 202 -9.40 -7.38 10.60
CA ARG A 202 -9.44 -8.38 11.66
C ARG A 202 -9.48 -9.81 11.13
N ASP A 203 -10.07 -9.99 9.95
CA ASP A 203 -10.30 -11.29 9.33
C ASP A 203 -9.76 -11.27 7.90
N ILE A 204 -8.82 -12.18 7.64
CA ILE A 204 -8.15 -12.31 6.35
C ILE A 204 -9.15 -12.61 5.21
N HIS A 205 -10.27 -13.28 5.49
CA HIS A 205 -11.31 -13.54 4.49
C HIS A 205 -11.98 -12.26 3.97
N ASN A 206 -11.94 -11.17 4.74
CA ASN A 206 -12.43 -9.87 4.32
C ASN A 206 -11.37 -9.00 3.64
N PHE A 207 -10.13 -9.43 3.65
CA PHE A 207 -8.97 -8.65 3.18
C PHE A 207 -9.11 -8.25 1.70
N SER A 208 -9.28 -9.22 0.82
CA SER A 208 -9.41 -9.00 -0.62
C SER A 208 -10.56 -8.04 -0.97
N ARG A 209 -11.69 -8.14 -0.21
CA ARG A 209 -12.85 -7.27 -0.39
C ARG A 209 -12.56 -5.83 -0.01
N ILE A 210 -11.82 -5.59 1.09
CA ILE A 210 -11.51 -4.23 1.58
C ILE A 210 -10.49 -3.56 0.65
N VAL A 211 -9.40 -4.26 0.33
CA VAL A 211 -8.38 -3.76 -0.60
C VAL A 211 -8.97 -3.56 -2.00
N GLY A 212 -9.76 -4.54 -2.47
CA GLY A 212 -10.45 -4.44 -3.76
C GLY A 212 -11.40 -3.23 -3.84
N ARG A 213 -12.12 -2.89 -2.76
CA ARG A 213 -12.94 -1.66 -2.71
C ARG A 213 -12.09 -0.39 -2.78
N TYR A 214 -10.95 -0.38 -2.09
CA TYR A 214 -10.05 0.77 -2.15
C TYR A 214 -9.52 0.96 -3.56
N LEU A 215 -8.95 -0.09 -4.16
CA LEU A 215 -8.47 -0.06 -5.53
C LEU A 215 -9.57 0.36 -6.50
N LYS A 216 -10.76 -0.24 -6.39
CA LYS A 216 -11.92 0.13 -7.21
C LYS A 216 -12.28 1.61 -7.07
N LYS A 217 -12.27 2.16 -5.84
CA LYS A 217 -12.52 3.58 -5.61
C LYS A 217 -11.48 4.45 -6.31
N GLN A 218 -10.20 4.07 -6.30
CA GLN A 218 -9.16 4.79 -7.03
C GLN A 218 -9.37 4.72 -8.55
N LEU A 219 -9.88 3.57 -9.04
CA LEU A 219 -10.22 3.37 -10.45
C LEU A 219 -11.43 4.19 -10.92
N GLU A 220 -12.37 4.50 -10.03
CA GLU A 220 -13.64 5.20 -10.31
C GLU A 220 -13.59 6.71 -10.03
N THR A 221 -12.49 7.21 -9.40
CA THR A 221 -12.36 8.64 -9.09
C THR A 221 -11.81 9.37 -10.33
N GLU A 222 -12.72 9.86 -11.18
CA GLU A 222 -12.55 10.96 -12.12
C GLU A 222 -13.08 12.26 -11.53
#